data_8f858e813b0858e337b707844115a6e6
#
_entry.id   8f858e813b0858e337b707844115a6e6
#
_cell.length_a   1.000
_cell.length_b   1.000
_cell.length_c   1.000
_cell.angle_alpha   90.00
_cell.angle_beta   90.00
_cell.angle_gamma   90.00
#
_symmetry.space_group_name_H-M   'P 1'
#
loop_
_entity.id
_entity.type
_entity.pdbx_description
1 polymer ?
#
loop_
_entity_poly.entity_id
_entity_poly.type
_entity_poly.pdbx_seq_one_letter_code
_entity_poly.pdbx_strand_id
1 'polypeptide(L)'
;MVLKKKGIFFIMFKCQPGYTLRKIKGINYLLPYGQQIADLKKGFVLNETSTFLWNVLQHHEGAEPQQLAEILARTYQLDESYYPELLKDVTDFLTQLTAMGMITEDLHLISSIPSVSMIIAGICIKLYGSAELISPNFKPFYHEFPDDNISQEIELVTTPPPSRCYGQNSEMTVFENPDRYVVLFPQMQNLYEAHMLKDGTYVRIYCHPQVSETNIENLFHTIRLFFLFTAQRNGL
;
A
#
# COMPACT_ATOMS: atom_id res chain seq x y z
N MET A 1 17.58 -21.53 -18.87
CA MET A 1 16.66 -20.57 -19.51
C MET A 1 15.74 -20.04 -18.41
N VAL A 2 16.10 -18.89 -17.78
CA VAL A 2 15.35 -18.33 -16.65
C VAL A 2 14.19 -17.54 -17.24
N LEU A 3 12.98 -18.05 -17.04
CA LEU A 3 11.75 -17.32 -17.37
C LEU A 3 11.68 -16.06 -16.50
N LYS A 4 11.88 -14.89 -17.09
CA LYS A 4 11.54 -13.59 -16.48
C LYS A 4 10.05 -13.60 -16.19
N LYS A 5 9.66 -13.77 -14.90
CA LYS A 5 8.30 -13.50 -14.43
C LYS A 5 8.00 -12.04 -14.70
N LYS A 6 6.99 -11.75 -15.51
CA LYS A 6 6.40 -10.41 -15.66
C LYS A 6 6.06 -9.90 -14.26
N GLY A 7 6.46 -8.66 -13.96
CA GLY A 7 6.30 -8.03 -12.65
C GLY A 7 4.85 -8.07 -12.16
N ILE A 8 4.57 -9.00 -11.26
CA ILE A 8 3.37 -9.01 -10.44
C ILE A 8 3.76 -8.20 -9.20
N PHE A 9 3.10 -7.10 -8.97
CA PHE A 9 3.28 -6.26 -7.79
C PHE A 9 2.74 -7.03 -6.57
N PHE A 10 3.60 -7.30 -5.61
CA PHE A 10 3.24 -8.01 -4.39
C PHE A 10 3.01 -6.97 -3.29
N ILE A 11 1.76 -6.86 -2.86
CA ILE A 11 1.38 -6.04 -1.71
C ILE A 11 1.49 -6.92 -0.47
N MET A 12 2.35 -6.55 0.46
CA MET A 12 2.43 -7.21 1.76
C MET A 12 1.44 -6.58 2.74
N PHE A 13 0.76 -7.41 3.50
CA PHE A 13 -0.17 -6.98 4.53
C PHE A 13 0.36 -7.32 5.92
N LYS A 14 0.22 -6.38 6.86
CA LYS A 14 0.60 -6.53 8.27
C LYS A 14 -0.60 -6.31 9.19
N CYS A 15 -0.64 -7.05 10.31
CA CYS A 15 -1.61 -6.80 11.35
C CYS A 15 -1.38 -5.45 12.02
N GLN A 16 -2.44 -4.68 12.20
CA GLN A 16 -2.40 -3.47 13.02
C GLN A 16 -2.40 -3.84 14.50
N PRO A 17 -1.63 -3.13 15.35
CA PRO A 17 -1.69 -3.31 16.78
C PRO A 17 -3.08 -2.93 17.32
N GLY A 18 -3.44 -3.50 18.46
CA GLY A 18 -4.70 -3.18 19.14
C GLY A 18 -5.87 -4.10 18.80
N TYR A 19 -5.61 -5.25 18.18
CA TYR A 19 -6.58 -6.30 17.96
C TYR A 19 -6.11 -7.63 18.58
N THR A 20 -7.04 -8.37 19.19
CA THR A 20 -6.75 -9.67 19.80
C THR A 20 -7.81 -10.71 19.40
N LEU A 21 -7.34 -11.91 19.13
CA LEU A 21 -8.21 -13.05 18.88
C LEU A 21 -8.77 -13.58 20.20
N ARG A 22 -10.08 -13.75 20.29
CA ARG A 22 -10.77 -14.32 21.45
C ARG A 22 -11.81 -15.33 21.00
N LYS A 23 -11.85 -16.46 21.67
CA LYS A 23 -12.90 -17.48 21.49
C LYS A 23 -13.98 -17.31 22.55
N ILE A 24 -15.22 -16.99 22.14
CA ILE A 24 -16.36 -16.78 23.03
C ILE A 24 -17.47 -17.72 22.59
N LYS A 25 -17.90 -18.62 23.48
CA LYS A 25 -18.91 -19.63 23.18
C LYS A 25 -18.66 -20.42 21.89
N GLY A 26 -17.40 -20.78 21.65
CA GLY A 26 -17.01 -21.56 20.46
C GLY A 26 -16.76 -20.73 19.20
N ILE A 27 -17.11 -19.44 19.17
CA ILE A 27 -16.93 -18.54 18.03
C ILE A 27 -15.66 -17.71 18.20
N ASN A 28 -14.88 -17.59 17.16
CA ASN A 28 -13.67 -16.75 17.14
C ASN A 28 -14.04 -15.30 16.80
N TYR A 29 -13.54 -14.39 17.61
CA TYR A 29 -13.70 -12.95 17.44
C TYR A 29 -12.34 -12.27 17.40
N LEU A 30 -12.16 -11.38 16.45
CA LEU A 30 -11.08 -10.41 16.46
C LEU A 30 -11.63 -9.15 17.13
N LEU A 31 -11.15 -8.84 18.32
CA LEU A 31 -11.68 -7.77 19.15
C LEU A 31 -10.64 -6.64 19.31
N PRO A 32 -11.07 -5.37 19.24
CA PRO A 32 -10.22 -4.24 19.55
C PRO A 32 -9.86 -4.21 21.03
N TYR A 33 -8.66 -3.69 21.36
CA TYR A 33 -8.25 -3.39 22.73
C TYR A 33 -7.43 -2.09 22.78
N GLY A 34 -7.25 -1.55 24.00
CA GLY A 34 -6.49 -0.31 24.15
C GLY A 34 -7.12 0.87 23.42
N GLN A 35 -6.32 1.63 22.67
CA GLN A 35 -6.75 2.81 21.93
C GLN A 35 -7.84 2.51 20.90
N GLN A 36 -7.84 1.31 20.29
CA GLN A 36 -8.84 0.93 19.30
C GLN A 36 -10.26 0.89 19.88
N ILE A 37 -10.41 0.63 21.18
CA ILE A 37 -11.73 0.73 21.87
C ILE A 37 -12.15 2.19 21.99
N ALA A 38 -11.23 3.08 22.38
CA ALA A 38 -11.50 4.50 22.49
C ALA A 38 -11.90 5.12 21.13
N ASP A 39 -11.32 4.62 20.04
CA ASP A 39 -11.62 5.01 18.68
C ASP A 39 -12.90 4.35 18.11
N LEU A 40 -13.69 3.70 18.96
CA LEU A 40 -14.94 3.03 18.59
C LEU A 40 -14.80 1.99 17.46
N LYS A 41 -13.63 1.34 17.35
CA LYS A 41 -13.44 0.28 16.38
C LYS A 41 -14.30 -0.94 16.72
N LYS A 42 -14.77 -1.63 15.67
CA LYS A 42 -15.65 -2.80 15.80
C LYS A 42 -14.83 -4.09 15.82
N GLY A 43 -15.37 -5.10 16.51
CA GLY A 43 -14.87 -6.47 16.40
C GLY A 43 -15.35 -7.16 15.12
N PHE A 44 -14.68 -8.24 14.75
CA PHE A 44 -14.98 -9.04 13.58
C PHE A 44 -15.06 -10.53 13.94
N VAL A 45 -16.05 -11.24 13.39
CA VAL A 45 -16.22 -12.68 13.59
C VAL A 45 -15.40 -13.42 12.55
N LEU A 46 -14.59 -14.39 13.01
CA LEU A 46 -13.76 -15.20 12.14
C LEU A 46 -14.27 -16.66 12.12
N ASN A 47 -14.38 -17.24 10.92
CA ASN A 47 -14.49 -18.68 10.76
C ASN A 47 -13.11 -19.35 10.95
N GLU A 48 -13.03 -20.68 10.79
CA GLU A 48 -11.78 -21.41 10.99
C GLU A 48 -10.69 -20.97 10.01
N THR A 49 -11.03 -20.82 8.74
CA THR A 49 -10.11 -20.38 7.69
C THR A 49 -9.60 -18.95 7.93
N SER A 50 -10.49 -18.01 8.24
CA SER A 50 -10.14 -16.62 8.56
C SER A 50 -9.30 -16.53 9.83
N THR A 51 -9.59 -17.38 10.82
CA THR A 51 -8.78 -17.47 12.05
C THR A 51 -7.37 -17.97 11.75
N PHE A 52 -7.26 -18.98 10.90
CA PHE A 52 -5.97 -19.50 10.46
C PHE A 52 -5.16 -18.41 9.74
N LEU A 53 -5.76 -17.74 8.75
CA LEU A 53 -5.11 -16.64 8.01
C LEU A 53 -4.67 -15.50 8.92
N TRP A 54 -5.49 -15.10 9.88
CA TRP A 54 -5.13 -14.09 10.87
C TRP A 54 -3.90 -14.50 11.70
N ASN A 55 -3.86 -15.75 12.17
CA ASN A 55 -2.73 -16.27 12.92
C ASN A 55 -1.45 -16.30 12.06
N VAL A 56 -1.55 -16.67 10.78
CA VAL A 56 -0.42 -16.63 9.84
C VAL A 56 0.08 -15.20 9.70
N LEU A 57 -0.81 -14.22 9.49
CA LEU A 57 -0.44 -12.80 9.39
C LEU A 57 0.23 -12.27 10.66
N GLN A 58 -0.23 -12.70 11.85
CA GLN A 58 0.38 -12.28 13.13
C GLN A 58 1.78 -12.84 13.35
N HIS A 59 2.05 -14.07 12.87
CA HIS A 59 3.35 -14.74 13.07
C HIS A 59 4.38 -14.34 12.02
N HIS A 60 3.94 -13.85 10.88
CA HIS A 60 4.80 -13.32 9.83
C HIS A 60 4.84 -11.79 9.93
N GLU A 61 5.99 -11.18 9.76
CA GLU A 61 6.14 -9.70 9.75
C GLU A 61 5.49 -9.04 8.53
N GLY A 62 4.58 -9.73 7.89
CA GLY A 62 3.82 -9.39 6.71
C GLY A 62 3.67 -10.61 5.79
N ALA A 63 2.63 -10.64 4.98
CA ALA A 63 2.40 -11.70 4.00
C ALA A 63 1.69 -11.16 2.75
N GLU A 64 2.02 -11.73 1.62
CA GLU A 64 1.36 -11.48 0.35
C GLU A 64 0.10 -12.35 0.20
N PRO A 65 -0.94 -11.92 -0.54
CA PRO A 65 -2.11 -12.74 -0.78
C PRO A 65 -1.79 -14.11 -1.37
N GLN A 66 -0.81 -14.17 -2.28
CA GLN A 66 -0.36 -15.40 -2.92
C GLN A 66 0.29 -16.36 -1.90
N GLN A 67 1.14 -15.83 -1.03
CA GLN A 67 1.77 -16.63 0.04
C GLN A 67 0.73 -17.20 1.00
N LEU A 68 -0.26 -16.39 1.38
CA LEU A 68 -1.37 -16.83 2.22
C LEU A 68 -2.20 -17.91 1.55
N ALA A 69 -2.53 -17.76 0.26
CA ALA A 69 -3.25 -18.76 -0.52
C ALA A 69 -2.45 -20.06 -0.64
N GLU A 70 -1.13 -19.98 -0.89
CA GLU A 70 -0.26 -21.18 -0.94
C GLU A 70 -0.18 -21.91 0.40
N ILE A 71 -0.03 -21.17 1.52
CA ILE A 71 -0.02 -21.76 2.87
C ILE A 71 -1.35 -22.45 3.15
N LEU A 72 -2.46 -21.81 2.78
CA LEU A 72 -3.79 -22.36 2.98
C LEU A 72 -4.00 -23.63 2.13
N ALA A 73 -3.65 -23.60 0.83
CA ALA A 73 -3.74 -24.73 -0.07
C ALA A 73 -2.95 -25.95 0.45
N ARG A 74 -1.72 -25.71 0.92
CA ARG A 74 -0.88 -26.77 1.50
C ARG A 74 -1.47 -27.33 2.80
N THR A 75 -1.99 -26.45 3.68
CA THR A 75 -2.53 -26.85 4.99
C THR A 75 -3.78 -27.73 4.83
N TYR A 76 -4.65 -27.40 3.88
CA TYR A 76 -5.90 -28.12 3.63
C TYR A 76 -5.79 -29.15 2.49
N GLN A 77 -4.58 -29.34 1.92
CA GLN A 77 -4.30 -30.30 0.83
C GLN A 77 -5.24 -30.10 -0.36
N LEU A 78 -5.47 -28.85 -0.74
CA LEU A 78 -6.36 -28.50 -1.85
C LEU A 78 -5.68 -28.78 -3.20
N ASP A 79 -6.48 -29.21 -4.16
CA ASP A 79 -6.04 -29.39 -5.55
C ASP A 79 -5.70 -28.03 -6.20
N GLU A 80 -4.71 -28.01 -7.12
CA GLU A 80 -4.29 -26.79 -7.81
C GLU A 80 -5.42 -26.10 -8.59
N SER A 81 -6.44 -26.84 -9.00
CA SER A 81 -7.61 -26.28 -9.69
C SER A 81 -8.40 -25.27 -8.84
N TYR A 82 -8.33 -25.38 -7.52
CA TYR A 82 -8.98 -24.44 -6.59
C TYR A 82 -8.18 -23.17 -6.32
N TYR A 83 -6.92 -23.10 -6.74
CA TYR A 83 -6.03 -22.00 -6.41
C TYR A 83 -6.55 -20.60 -6.83
N PRO A 84 -7.15 -20.41 -8.03
CA PRO A 84 -7.68 -19.09 -8.42
C PRO A 84 -8.83 -18.61 -7.52
N GLU A 85 -9.73 -19.52 -7.12
CA GLU A 85 -10.83 -19.20 -6.22
C GLU A 85 -10.32 -18.90 -4.81
N LEU A 86 -9.39 -19.72 -4.32
CA LEU A 86 -8.73 -19.52 -3.04
C LEU A 86 -8.00 -18.18 -2.95
N LEU A 87 -7.25 -17.81 -3.98
CA LEU A 87 -6.56 -16.51 -4.04
C LEU A 87 -7.55 -15.35 -4.01
N LYS A 88 -8.69 -15.49 -4.70
CA LYS A 88 -9.76 -14.49 -4.65
C LYS A 88 -10.33 -14.36 -3.24
N ASP A 89 -10.67 -15.47 -2.57
CA ASP A 89 -11.22 -15.47 -1.22
C ASP A 89 -10.26 -14.86 -0.21
N VAL A 90 -8.97 -15.19 -0.30
CA VAL A 90 -7.91 -14.58 0.52
C VAL A 90 -7.83 -13.06 0.26
N THR A 91 -7.87 -12.64 -0.99
CA THR A 91 -7.82 -11.22 -1.35
C THR A 91 -9.04 -10.46 -0.83
N ASP A 92 -10.23 -11.05 -0.95
CA ASP A 92 -11.48 -10.47 -0.44
C ASP A 92 -11.45 -10.37 1.10
N PHE A 93 -10.93 -11.36 1.79
CA PHE A 93 -10.73 -11.33 3.24
C PHE A 93 -9.77 -10.20 3.67
N LEU A 94 -8.59 -10.10 3.02
CA LEU A 94 -7.63 -9.03 3.30
C LEU A 94 -8.24 -7.64 3.04
N THR A 95 -9.00 -7.50 1.97
CA THR A 95 -9.72 -6.26 1.65
C THR A 95 -10.69 -5.87 2.76
N GLN A 96 -11.45 -6.83 3.31
CA GLN A 96 -12.36 -6.56 4.42
C GLN A 96 -11.60 -6.11 5.68
N LEU A 97 -10.51 -6.80 6.04
CA LEU A 97 -9.71 -6.43 7.20
C LEU A 97 -9.05 -5.05 7.05
N THR A 98 -8.60 -4.72 5.83
CA THR A 98 -8.04 -3.40 5.50
C THR A 98 -9.09 -2.30 5.64
N ALA A 99 -10.30 -2.51 5.09
CA ALA A 99 -11.41 -1.57 5.22
C ALA A 99 -11.83 -1.34 6.68
N MET A 100 -11.62 -2.33 7.56
CA MET A 100 -11.88 -2.22 9.00
C MET A 100 -10.69 -1.65 9.79
N GLY A 101 -9.55 -1.42 9.15
CA GLY A 101 -8.32 -0.94 9.78
C GLY A 101 -7.66 -1.96 10.71
N MET A 102 -7.92 -3.25 10.51
CA MET A 102 -7.35 -4.36 11.30
C MET A 102 -5.99 -4.80 10.77
N ILE A 103 -5.77 -4.63 9.48
CA ILE A 103 -4.49 -4.80 8.80
C ILE A 103 -4.17 -3.57 7.98
N THR A 104 -2.92 -3.39 7.67
CA THR A 104 -2.43 -2.36 6.75
C THR A 104 -1.57 -3.00 5.68
N GLU A 105 -1.56 -2.38 4.52
CA GLU A 105 -0.59 -2.69 3.48
C GLU A 105 0.80 -2.24 3.95
N ASP A 106 1.78 -3.13 3.92
CA ASP A 106 3.16 -2.77 4.21
C ASP A 106 3.75 -2.04 3.02
N LEU A 107 4.17 -0.80 3.26
CA LEU A 107 4.76 0.03 2.22
C LEU A 107 6.24 -0.33 2.07
N HIS A 108 6.52 -1.46 1.42
CA HIS A 108 7.86 -1.82 0.99
C HIS A 108 8.07 -1.50 -0.47
N LEU A 109 9.25 -0.96 -0.74
CA LEU A 109 9.67 -0.69 -2.11
C LEU A 109 9.87 -1.99 -2.88
N ILE A 110 9.34 -2.05 -4.09
CA ILE A 110 9.54 -3.17 -5.01
C ILE A 110 10.81 -2.91 -5.81
N SER A 111 11.91 -3.52 -5.40
CA SER A 111 13.27 -3.26 -5.91
C SER A 111 13.51 -3.53 -7.42
N SER A 112 12.52 -4.02 -8.15
CA SER A 112 12.66 -4.42 -9.56
C SER A 112 12.06 -3.44 -10.58
N ILE A 113 11.50 -2.31 -10.14
CA ILE A 113 10.91 -1.30 -11.03
C ILE A 113 11.96 -0.29 -11.51
N PRO A 114 11.82 0.24 -12.75
CA PRO A 114 12.63 1.36 -13.21
C PRO A 114 12.59 2.52 -12.22
N SER A 115 13.72 3.16 -11.99
CA SER A 115 13.80 4.31 -11.09
C SER A 115 14.60 5.44 -11.71
N VAL A 116 14.29 6.65 -11.27
CA VAL A 116 15.05 7.85 -11.56
C VAL A 116 15.30 8.64 -10.30
N SER A 117 16.44 9.31 -10.26
CA SER A 117 16.82 10.17 -9.15
C SER A 117 16.60 11.63 -9.51
N MET A 118 16.10 12.42 -8.56
CA MET A 118 15.84 13.84 -8.73
C MET A 118 16.32 14.62 -7.50
N ILE A 119 16.77 15.85 -7.72
CA ILE A 119 17.03 16.80 -6.64
C ILE A 119 16.04 17.95 -6.78
N ILE A 120 15.21 18.15 -5.76
CA ILE A 120 14.27 19.26 -5.69
C ILE A 120 14.58 20.05 -4.42
N ALA A 121 14.95 21.32 -4.56
CA ALA A 121 15.34 22.23 -3.46
C ALA A 121 16.36 21.61 -2.49
N GLY A 122 17.34 20.87 -2.99
CA GLY A 122 18.38 20.25 -2.17
C GLY A 122 18.01 18.90 -1.54
N ILE A 123 16.80 18.41 -1.74
CA ILE A 123 16.36 17.10 -1.26
C ILE A 123 16.47 16.06 -2.37
N CYS A 124 17.14 14.95 -2.06
CA CYS A 124 17.32 13.83 -2.96
C CYS A 124 16.10 12.92 -2.92
N ILE A 125 15.43 12.78 -4.06
CA ILE A 125 14.25 11.94 -4.23
C ILE A 125 14.56 10.83 -5.21
N LYS A 126 14.14 9.60 -4.88
CA LYS A 126 14.16 8.48 -5.81
C LYS A 126 12.71 8.14 -6.20
N LEU A 127 12.43 8.23 -7.50
CA LEU A 127 11.10 7.97 -8.05
C LEU A 127 11.09 6.62 -8.74
N TYR A 128 10.15 5.76 -8.38
CA TYR A 128 9.94 4.43 -8.95
C TYR A 128 8.60 4.37 -9.69
N GLY A 129 8.56 3.66 -10.81
CA GLY A 129 7.35 3.47 -11.60
C GLY A 129 7.63 2.87 -12.96
N SER A 130 6.58 2.61 -13.75
CA SER A 130 6.75 2.17 -15.13
C SER A 130 7.39 3.27 -15.97
N ALA A 131 8.05 2.89 -17.08
CA ALA A 131 8.70 3.84 -17.99
C ALA A 131 7.72 4.88 -18.57
N GLU A 132 6.43 4.54 -18.64
CA GLU A 132 5.36 5.42 -19.11
C GLU A 132 5.00 6.49 -18.07
N LEU A 133 5.03 6.13 -16.77
CA LEU A 133 4.80 7.06 -15.66
C LEU A 133 6.03 7.91 -15.37
N ILE A 134 7.23 7.33 -15.47
CA ILE A 134 8.51 8.05 -15.36
C ILE A 134 8.80 8.72 -16.71
N SER A 135 7.95 9.66 -17.05
CA SER A 135 7.91 10.32 -18.35
C SER A 135 9.16 11.16 -18.65
N PRO A 136 9.47 11.39 -19.93
CA PRO A 136 10.41 12.42 -20.38
C PRO A 136 10.20 13.81 -19.74
N ASN A 137 8.99 14.10 -19.26
CA ASN A 137 8.65 15.35 -18.58
C ASN A 137 9.42 15.57 -17.27
N PHE A 138 9.88 14.51 -16.62
CA PHE A 138 10.72 14.61 -15.41
C PHE A 138 12.21 14.74 -15.73
N LYS A 139 12.66 14.46 -16.98
CA LYS A 139 14.08 14.47 -17.35
C LYS A 139 14.84 15.74 -16.96
N PRO A 140 14.27 16.97 -17.07
CA PRO A 140 14.98 18.18 -16.66
C PRO A 140 15.38 18.20 -15.18
N PHE A 141 14.76 17.34 -14.36
CA PHE A 141 15.00 17.26 -12.91
C PHE A 141 15.82 16.03 -12.51
N TYR A 142 16.24 15.20 -13.48
CA TYR A 142 17.05 14.01 -13.21
C TYR A 142 18.47 14.39 -12.84
N HIS A 143 18.96 13.80 -11.75
CA HIS A 143 20.31 13.93 -11.27
C HIS A 143 20.82 12.57 -10.81
N GLU A 144 22.09 12.31 -11.04
CA GLU A 144 22.76 11.15 -10.46
C GLU A 144 23.30 11.54 -9.08
N PHE A 145 22.97 10.77 -8.07
CA PHE A 145 23.53 10.88 -6.73
C PHE A 145 23.64 9.49 -6.09
N PRO A 146 24.53 9.31 -5.10
CA PRO A 146 24.65 8.05 -4.38
C PRO A 146 23.36 7.65 -3.67
N ASP A 147 23.02 6.36 -3.68
CA ASP A 147 21.80 5.83 -3.07
C ASP A 147 21.72 6.04 -1.54
N ASP A 148 22.87 6.25 -0.89
CA ASP A 148 22.97 6.55 0.54
C ASP A 148 22.48 7.96 0.95
N ASN A 149 22.27 8.85 -0.02
CA ASN A 149 21.80 10.23 0.19
C ASN A 149 20.30 10.41 -0.10
N ILE A 150 19.54 9.33 -0.29
CA ILE A 150 18.11 9.42 -0.56
C ILE A 150 17.37 9.90 0.69
N SER A 151 16.62 11.00 0.55
CA SER A 151 15.80 11.57 1.61
C SER A 151 14.35 11.11 1.54
N GLN A 152 13.87 10.81 0.33
CA GLN A 152 12.51 10.35 0.10
C GLN A 152 12.44 9.40 -1.10
N GLU A 153 11.70 8.31 -0.94
CA GLU A 153 11.35 7.39 -2.01
C GLU A 153 9.88 7.54 -2.37
N ILE A 154 9.58 7.68 -3.66
CA ILE A 154 8.21 7.81 -4.16
C ILE A 154 7.95 6.72 -5.19
N GLU A 155 6.95 5.88 -4.95
CA GLU A 155 6.54 4.82 -5.86
C GLU A 155 5.23 5.17 -6.55
N LEU A 156 5.20 5.10 -7.88
CA LEU A 156 4.02 5.29 -8.71
C LEU A 156 3.49 3.94 -9.16
N VAL A 157 2.25 3.62 -8.82
CA VAL A 157 1.61 2.35 -9.20
C VAL A 157 0.28 2.60 -9.92
N THR A 158 -0.05 1.76 -10.89
CA THR A 158 -1.32 1.83 -11.64
C THR A 158 -2.35 0.78 -11.19
N THR A 159 -2.04 0.04 -10.14
CA THR A 159 -2.99 -0.90 -9.52
C THR A 159 -4.07 -0.13 -8.76
N PRO A 160 -5.31 -0.64 -8.70
CA PRO A 160 -6.34 -0.04 -7.86
C PRO A 160 -5.90 0.05 -6.39
N PRO A 161 -6.21 1.16 -5.71
CA PRO A 161 -5.87 1.32 -4.30
C PRO A 161 -6.70 0.40 -3.39
N PRO A 162 -6.19 0.04 -2.20
CA PRO A 162 -6.88 -0.83 -1.26
C PRO A 162 -8.20 -0.28 -0.74
N SER A 163 -8.31 1.04 -0.60
CA SER A 163 -9.48 1.70 0.00
C SER A 163 -10.76 1.54 -0.81
N ARG A 164 -10.66 1.29 -2.12
CA ARG A 164 -11.81 1.29 -3.06
C ARG A 164 -12.67 2.57 -3.02
N CYS A 165 -12.20 3.64 -2.37
CA CYS A 165 -12.92 4.91 -2.24
C CYS A 165 -12.62 5.88 -3.39
N TYR A 166 -11.95 5.42 -4.44
CA TYR A 166 -11.55 6.25 -5.57
C TYR A 166 -12.74 6.69 -6.42
N GLY A 167 -12.66 7.91 -6.90
CA GLY A 167 -13.62 8.47 -7.85
C GLY A 167 -14.90 9.04 -7.23
N GLN A 168 -14.97 9.20 -5.90
CA GLN A 168 -16.14 9.77 -5.22
C GLN A 168 -15.88 11.13 -4.57
N ASN A 169 -14.62 11.56 -4.50
CA ASN A 169 -14.26 12.80 -3.81
C ASN A 169 -14.26 14.01 -4.76
N SER A 170 -14.92 15.09 -4.36
CA SER A 170 -14.82 16.38 -5.03
C SER A 170 -13.57 17.17 -4.59
N GLU A 171 -13.04 16.90 -3.41
CA GLU A 171 -11.92 17.59 -2.79
C GLU A 171 -10.86 16.59 -2.29
N MET A 172 -9.64 17.09 -2.13
CA MET A 172 -8.58 16.34 -1.51
C MET A 172 -8.88 16.13 -0.03
N THR A 173 -8.83 14.89 0.43
CA THR A 173 -9.07 14.53 1.84
C THR A 173 -7.88 13.78 2.39
N VAL A 174 -7.45 14.16 3.60
CA VAL A 174 -6.31 13.52 4.28
C VAL A 174 -6.81 12.80 5.54
N PHE A 175 -6.45 11.54 5.64
CA PHE A 175 -6.67 10.73 6.84
C PHE A 175 -5.34 10.44 7.52
N GLU A 176 -5.34 10.54 8.83
CA GLU A 176 -4.18 10.18 9.64
C GLU A 176 -4.38 8.79 10.26
N ASN A 177 -3.51 7.87 9.90
CA ASN A 177 -3.40 6.54 10.49
C ASN A 177 -2.21 6.49 11.46
N PRO A 178 -2.06 5.45 12.30
CA PRO A 178 -0.96 5.37 13.26
C PRO A 178 0.44 5.48 12.65
N ASP A 179 0.66 4.89 11.47
CA ASP A 179 1.96 4.78 10.80
C ASP A 179 2.09 5.67 9.55
N ARG A 180 0.97 6.15 8.98
CA ARG A 180 0.95 6.87 7.70
C ARG A 180 -0.15 7.90 7.59
N TYR A 181 0.00 8.77 6.60
CA TYR A 181 -1.08 9.57 6.06
C TYR A 181 -1.63 8.91 4.80
N VAL A 182 -2.96 8.92 4.65
CA VAL A 182 -3.65 8.50 3.44
C VAL A 182 -4.33 9.72 2.83
N VAL A 183 -3.95 10.06 1.62
CA VAL A 183 -4.48 11.20 0.88
C VAL A 183 -5.37 10.68 -0.24
N LEU A 184 -6.66 11.03 -0.21
CA LEU A 184 -7.59 10.77 -1.30
C LEU A 184 -7.63 11.98 -2.23
N PHE A 185 -7.46 11.73 -3.54
CA PHE A 185 -7.46 12.79 -4.53
C PHE A 185 -8.83 12.99 -5.17
N PRO A 186 -9.14 14.21 -5.64
CA PRO A 186 -10.32 14.47 -6.44
C PRO A 186 -10.30 13.64 -7.73
N GLN A 187 -11.48 13.19 -8.15
CA GLN A 187 -11.65 12.37 -9.36
C GLN A 187 -11.04 13.00 -10.62
N MET A 188 -11.04 14.33 -10.72
CA MET A 188 -10.52 15.06 -11.89
C MET A 188 -9.01 14.97 -12.10
N GLN A 189 -8.26 14.45 -11.12
CA GLN A 189 -6.79 14.44 -11.18
C GLN A 189 -6.19 13.17 -11.77
N ASN A 190 -7.01 12.18 -12.13
CA ASN A 190 -6.55 10.83 -12.53
C ASN A 190 -5.56 10.19 -11.53
N LEU A 191 -5.67 10.59 -10.27
CA LEU A 191 -5.01 10.00 -9.12
C LEU A 191 -6.09 9.44 -8.21
N TYR A 192 -5.82 8.32 -7.58
CA TYR A 192 -6.76 7.71 -6.65
C TYR A 192 -6.44 8.14 -5.23
N GLU A 193 -5.33 7.67 -4.73
CA GLU A 193 -4.87 7.96 -3.37
C GLU A 193 -3.35 7.87 -3.27
N ALA A 194 -2.79 8.41 -2.18
CA ALA A 194 -1.41 8.23 -1.82
C ALA A 194 -1.29 7.81 -0.35
N HIS A 195 -0.34 6.94 -0.08
CA HIS A 195 0.04 6.54 1.26
C HIS A 195 1.45 7.05 1.54
N MET A 196 1.62 7.86 2.57
CA MET A 196 2.91 8.41 2.98
C MET A 196 3.22 7.99 4.41
N LEU A 197 4.38 7.40 4.64
CA LEU A 197 4.86 7.13 6.00
C LEU A 197 4.97 8.44 6.79
N LYS A 198 4.71 8.37 8.11
CA LYS A 198 4.72 9.57 8.96
C LYS A 198 6.07 10.26 9.07
N ASP A 199 7.15 9.53 8.85
CA ASP A 199 8.50 10.09 8.77
C ASP A 199 8.81 10.76 7.43
N GLY A 200 7.93 10.63 6.44
CA GLY A 200 8.07 11.22 5.12
C GLY A 200 9.09 10.52 4.21
N THR A 201 9.69 9.42 4.66
CA THR A 201 10.76 8.73 3.90
C THR A 201 10.24 7.98 2.68
N TYR A 202 8.99 7.52 2.73
CA TYR A 202 8.39 6.74 1.64
C TYR A 202 6.95 7.17 1.35
N VAL A 203 6.62 7.24 0.04
CA VAL A 203 5.28 7.57 -0.47
C VAL A 203 4.93 6.58 -1.59
N ARG A 204 3.74 6.00 -1.55
CA ARG A 204 3.15 5.27 -2.67
C ARG A 204 1.96 6.03 -3.21
N ILE A 205 1.96 6.33 -4.51
CA ILE A 205 0.89 7.04 -5.21
C ILE A 205 0.19 6.07 -6.16
N TYR A 206 -1.10 5.86 -5.94
CA TYR A 206 -1.96 5.07 -6.81
C TYR A 206 -2.52 5.97 -7.91
N CYS A 207 -2.10 5.69 -9.15
CA CYS A 207 -2.43 6.47 -10.32
C CYS A 207 -3.46 5.74 -11.19
N HIS A 208 -4.31 6.50 -11.88
CA HIS A 208 -5.09 5.96 -12.97
C HIS A 208 -4.15 5.53 -14.12
N PRO A 209 -4.39 4.39 -14.80
CA PRO A 209 -3.53 3.94 -15.90
C PRO A 209 -3.28 4.99 -17.01
N GLN A 210 -4.22 5.90 -17.21
CA GLN A 210 -4.14 6.97 -18.23
C GLN A 210 -3.55 8.29 -17.70
N VAL A 211 -3.02 8.34 -16.48
CA VAL A 211 -2.49 9.59 -15.89
C VAL A 211 -1.35 10.20 -16.71
N SER A 212 -0.53 9.37 -17.33
CA SER A 212 0.61 9.81 -18.16
C SER A 212 0.18 10.56 -19.42
N GLU A 213 -1.01 10.33 -19.93
CA GLU A 213 -1.51 10.94 -21.16
C GLU A 213 -2.27 12.24 -20.90
N THR A 214 -2.98 12.32 -19.78
CA THR A 214 -3.97 13.37 -19.54
C THR A 214 -3.66 14.31 -18.40
N ASN A 215 -2.86 13.89 -17.40
CA ASN A 215 -2.66 14.65 -16.16
C ASN A 215 -1.25 14.54 -15.58
N ILE A 216 -0.23 14.48 -16.42
CA ILE A 216 1.17 14.37 -15.96
C ILE A 216 1.60 15.57 -15.08
N GLU A 217 1.08 16.77 -15.38
CA GLU A 217 1.36 17.96 -14.58
C GLU A 217 0.81 17.84 -13.16
N ASN A 218 -0.41 17.31 -13.01
CA ASN A 218 -1.00 17.05 -11.69
C ASN A 218 -0.20 16.01 -10.90
N LEU A 219 0.30 14.97 -11.56
CA LEU A 219 1.18 13.99 -10.93
C LEU A 219 2.47 14.67 -10.43
N PHE A 220 3.08 15.53 -11.22
CA PHE A 220 4.28 16.27 -10.83
C PHE A 220 4.00 17.22 -9.66
N HIS A 221 2.88 17.95 -9.67
CA HIS A 221 2.47 18.80 -8.55
C HIS A 221 2.23 17.97 -7.29
N THR A 222 1.64 16.80 -7.41
CA THR A 222 1.41 15.89 -6.28
C THR A 222 2.72 15.39 -5.67
N ILE A 223 3.68 14.99 -6.49
CA ILE A 223 5.04 14.62 -6.04
C ILE A 223 5.68 15.78 -5.26
N ARG A 224 5.54 17.02 -5.74
CA ARG A 224 6.05 18.21 -5.04
C ARG A 224 5.38 18.45 -3.68
N LEU A 225 4.11 18.13 -3.52
CA LEU A 225 3.43 18.26 -2.22
C LEU A 225 4.05 17.35 -1.17
N PHE A 226 4.29 16.08 -1.52
CA PHE A 226 4.93 15.14 -0.60
C PHE A 226 6.36 15.53 -0.27
N PHE A 227 7.10 16.01 -1.26
CA PHE A 227 8.42 16.58 -1.07
C PHE A 227 8.40 17.76 -0.08
N LEU A 228 7.49 18.74 -0.24
CA LEU A 228 7.38 19.88 0.65
C LEU A 228 7.07 19.48 2.10
N PHE A 229 6.26 18.44 2.28
CA PHE A 229 5.99 17.90 3.61
C PHE A 229 7.27 17.36 4.26
N THR A 230 8.07 16.60 3.52
CA THR A 230 9.36 16.07 4.02
C THR A 230 10.36 17.19 4.29
N ALA A 231 10.46 18.19 3.41
CA ALA A 231 11.30 19.36 3.61
C ALA A 231 10.95 20.10 4.90
N GLN A 232 9.67 20.37 5.11
CA GLN A 232 9.17 21.08 6.28
C GLN A 232 9.46 20.31 7.58
N ARG A 233 9.36 18.98 7.57
CA ARG A 233 9.72 18.13 8.72
C ARG A 233 11.22 18.15 9.03
N ASN A 234 12.06 18.24 8.01
CA ASN A 234 13.51 18.26 8.15
C ASN A 234 14.06 19.68 8.48
N GLY A 235 13.18 20.65 8.66
CA GLY A 235 13.55 22.01 9.04
C GLY A 235 14.15 22.85 7.90
N LEU A 236 13.81 22.49 6.66
CA LEU A 236 14.21 23.20 5.44
C LEU A 236 13.13 24.17 4.97
#